data_1b077652e7fbb4769d6c132b4c91cde4
#
_entry.id   1b077652e7fbb4769d6c132b4c91cde4
#
_cell.length_a   1.000
_cell.length_b   1.000
_cell.length_c   1.000
_cell.angle_alpha   90.00
_cell.angle_beta   90.00
_cell.angle_gamma   90.00
#
_symmetry.space_group_name_H-M   'P 1'
#
loop_
_entity.id
_entity.type
_entity.pdbx_description
1 polymer ?
#
loop_
_entity_poly.entity_id
_entity_poly.type
_entity_poly.pdbx_seq_one_letter_code
_entity_poly.pdbx_strand_id
1 'polypeptide(L)'
;KVNAAIAAQLLIDVFCVDIIINSGTAGGMEPELEIFDTVISTEVCYHDVAPDILTEFHPWMNSVFFAADPKLIDMSKSAVDKLATSGKVVWGRMVTGESFITDEGRKKINDEFAPLTVDMETASIAHVCYANDIPFIAIRCVTDTEKHSGVDNFDENCAKASSIAKDITVALLREIKKSW
;
A
#
# COMPACT_ATOMS: atom_id res chain seq x y z
N LYS A 1 8.34 -0.60 9.49
CA LYS A 1 7.04 -1.08 10.04
C LYS A 1 6.70 -0.39 11.36
N VAL A 2 7.57 -0.45 12.39
CA VAL A 2 7.25 0.02 13.75
C VAL A 2 6.88 1.50 13.81
N ASN A 3 7.68 2.40 13.23
CA ASN A 3 7.39 3.85 13.25
C ASN A 3 6.05 4.18 12.56
N ALA A 4 5.72 3.47 11.49
CA ALA A 4 4.47 3.66 10.76
C ALA A 4 3.26 3.17 11.59
N ALA A 5 3.38 2.04 12.29
CA ALA A 5 2.37 1.55 13.21
C ALA A 5 2.13 2.52 14.38
N ILE A 6 3.20 3.05 14.99
CA ILE A 6 3.10 4.06 16.06
C ILE A 6 2.39 5.32 15.55
N ALA A 7 2.76 5.80 14.35
CA ALA A 7 2.11 6.98 13.76
C ALA A 7 0.62 6.74 13.51
N ALA A 8 0.24 5.58 12.98
CA ALA A 8 -1.16 5.21 12.76
C ALA A 8 -1.94 5.15 14.09
N GLN A 9 -1.38 4.54 15.13
CA GLN A 9 -2.03 4.49 16.45
C GLN A 9 -2.19 5.88 17.07
N LEU A 10 -1.18 6.74 16.93
CA LEU A 10 -1.28 8.13 17.42
C LEU A 10 -2.36 8.94 16.68
N LEU A 11 -2.52 8.71 15.37
CA LEU A 11 -3.60 9.34 14.61
C LEU A 11 -4.97 8.90 15.14
N ILE A 12 -5.14 7.64 15.47
CA ILE A 12 -6.38 7.09 16.01
C ILE A 12 -6.65 7.65 17.42
N ASP A 13 -5.67 7.52 18.33
CA ASP A 13 -5.87 7.83 19.76
C ASP A 13 -5.94 9.32 20.05
N VAL A 14 -5.15 10.13 19.35
CA VAL A 14 -5.00 11.56 19.65
C VAL A 14 -5.87 12.42 18.75
N PHE A 15 -6.00 12.06 17.47
CA PHE A 15 -6.73 12.86 16.48
C PHE A 15 -8.11 12.28 16.15
N CYS A 16 -8.45 11.09 16.69
CA CYS A 16 -9.76 10.44 16.50
C CYS A 16 -10.16 10.37 15.03
N VAL A 17 -9.24 9.92 14.17
CA VAL A 17 -9.47 9.84 12.73
C VAL A 17 -10.45 8.73 12.38
N ASP A 18 -11.30 8.98 11.38
CA ASP A 18 -12.32 8.03 10.89
C ASP A 18 -11.78 7.10 9.80
N ILE A 19 -10.66 7.47 9.15
CA ILE A 19 -10.07 6.77 8.01
C ILE A 19 -8.56 6.96 8.04
N ILE A 20 -7.81 5.96 7.60
CA ILE A 20 -6.38 6.10 7.32
C ILE A 20 -6.09 5.79 5.85
N ILE A 21 -5.44 6.72 5.16
CA ILE A 21 -4.92 6.57 3.79
C ILE A 21 -3.41 6.57 3.85
N ASN A 22 -2.77 5.46 3.47
CA ASN A 22 -1.32 5.39 3.34
C ASN A 22 -0.91 5.75 1.92
N SER A 23 -0.19 6.86 1.74
CA SER A 23 0.25 7.35 0.43
C SER A 23 1.77 7.41 0.35
N GLY A 24 2.34 6.91 -0.73
CA GLY A 24 3.80 6.90 -0.92
C GLY A 24 4.25 6.15 -2.16
N THR A 25 5.45 5.60 -2.08
CA THR A 25 6.11 4.86 -3.16
C THR A 25 6.28 3.39 -2.80
N ALA A 26 6.54 2.54 -3.81
CA ALA A 26 6.81 1.12 -3.63
C ALA A 26 7.60 0.56 -4.82
N GLY A 27 8.27 -0.57 -4.62
CA GLY A 27 8.84 -1.37 -5.69
C GLY A 27 7.75 -2.16 -6.43
N GLY A 28 7.76 -2.11 -7.76
CA GLY A 28 6.87 -2.89 -8.61
C GLY A 28 7.28 -4.36 -8.64
N MET A 29 6.34 -5.27 -8.40
CA MET A 29 6.58 -6.72 -8.35
C MET A 29 6.02 -7.45 -9.58
N GLU A 30 4.95 -6.94 -10.16
CA GLU A 30 4.35 -7.47 -11.39
C GLU A 30 5.16 -7.02 -12.62
N PRO A 31 5.56 -7.93 -13.54
CA PRO A 31 6.39 -7.61 -14.71
C PRO A 31 5.80 -6.57 -15.68
N GLU A 32 4.46 -6.39 -15.68
CA GLU A 32 3.77 -5.43 -16.53
C GLU A 32 3.67 -4.01 -15.93
N LEU A 33 4.14 -3.83 -14.69
CA LEU A 33 4.20 -2.50 -14.08
C LEU A 33 5.45 -1.77 -14.53
N GLU A 34 5.25 -0.50 -14.86
CA GLU A 34 6.29 0.43 -15.24
C GLU A 34 6.52 1.47 -14.11
N ILE A 35 7.68 2.12 -14.12
CA ILE A 35 7.96 3.24 -13.22
C ILE A 35 6.90 4.33 -13.40
N PHE A 36 6.38 4.86 -12.30
CA PHE A 36 5.28 5.83 -12.19
C PHE A 36 3.87 5.26 -12.39
N ASP A 37 3.71 3.97 -12.64
CA ASP A 37 2.40 3.34 -12.44
C ASP A 37 2.01 3.41 -10.97
N THR A 38 0.72 3.45 -10.68
CA THR A 38 0.23 3.51 -9.31
C THR A 38 -0.62 2.29 -8.99
N VAL A 39 -0.33 1.68 -7.86
CA VAL A 39 -1.17 0.61 -7.30
C VAL A 39 -1.98 1.17 -6.14
N ILE A 40 -3.28 0.84 -6.11
CA ILE A 40 -4.18 1.08 -5.00
C ILE A 40 -4.52 -0.26 -4.37
N SER A 41 -4.39 -0.37 -3.05
CA SER A 41 -4.54 -1.65 -2.36
C SER A 41 -5.98 -2.18 -2.41
N THR A 42 -6.12 -3.48 -2.68
CA THR A 42 -7.33 -4.25 -2.36
C THR A 42 -7.15 -5.03 -1.06
N GLU A 43 -5.93 -5.51 -0.84
CA GLU A 43 -5.51 -6.20 0.36
C GLU A 43 -4.00 -6.06 0.52
N VAL A 44 -3.52 -6.19 1.74
CA VAL A 44 -2.09 -6.11 2.05
C VAL A 44 -1.71 -7.20 3.06
N CYS A 45 -0.45 -7.66 3.01
CA CYS A 45 0.08 -8.59 4.01
C CYS A 45 1.57 -8.37 4.26
N TYR A 46 2.08 -9.01 5.30
CA TYR A 46 3.53 -9.13 5.49
C TYR A 46 4.05 -10.30 4.65
N HIS A 47 5.19 -10.12 3.99
CA HIS A 47 5.88 -11.21 3.30
C HIS A 47 6.99 -11.85 4.15
N ASP A 48 7.30 -11.27 5.31
CA ASP A 48 8.39 -11.66 6.20
C ASP A 48 7.93 -12.09 7.61
N VAL A 49 6.63 -12.33 7.78
CA VAL A 49 6.01 -12.81 9.02
C VAL A 49 5.42 -14.20 8.79
N ALA A 50 5.65 -15.12 9.73
CA ALA A 50 5.08 -16.46 9.65
C ALA A 50 3.53 -16.38 9.61
N PRO A 51 2.87 -17.13 8.70
CA PRO A 51 1.42 -17.01 8.48
C PRO A 51 0.59 -17.29 9.74
N ASP A 52 1.01 -18.21 10.59
CA ASP A 52 0.34 -18.61 11.81
C ASP A 52 0.30 -17.50 12.88
N ILE A 53 1.26 -16.59 12.88
CA ILE A 53 1.32 -15.50 13.86
C ILE A 53 0.06 -14.64 13.86
N LEU A 54 -0.52 -14.36 12.68
CA LEU A 54 -1.70 -13.51 12.55
C LEU A 54 -3.02 -14.30 12.65
N THR A 55 -2.98 -15.61 12.41
CA THR A 55 -4.19 -16.45 12.34
C THR A 55 -4.41 -17.29 13.59
N GLU A 56 -3.36 -17.77 14.24
CA GLU A 56 -3.44 -18.60 15.47
C GLU A 56 -3.28 -17.77 16.76
N PHE A 57 -2.75 -16.55 16.63
CA PHE A 57 -2.59 -15.61 17.74
C PHE A 57 -3.34 -14.31 17.45
N HIS A 58 -3.30 -13.37 18.41
CA HIS A 58 -3.87 -12.04 18.16
C HIS A 58 -3.26 -11.39 16.92
N PRO A 59 -4.05 -10.84 16.01
CA PRO A 59 -5.49 -10.51 16.09
C PRO A 59 -6.47 -11.60 15.62
N TRP A 60 -6.05 -12.86 15.51
CA TRP A 60 -6.87 -14.02 15.11
C TRP A 60 -7.59 -13.81 13.78
N MET A 61 -6.87 -13.41 12.77
CA MET A 61 -7.40 -13.17 11.43
C MET A 61 -7.83 -14.47 10.76
N ASN A 62 -8.84 -14.39 9.89
CA ASN A 62 -9.25 -15.53 9.06
C ASN A 62 -8.26 -15.81 7.90
N SER A 63 -7.39 -14.87 7.58
CA SER A 63 -6.34 -14.97 6.56
C SER A 63 -5.19 -14.04 6.93
N VAL A 64 -4.06 -14.15 6.26
CA VAL A 64 -2.89 -13.27 6.45
C VAL A 64 -3.06 -11.88 5.80
N PHE A 65 -4.17 -11.66 5.10
CA PHE A 65 -4.40 -10.42 4.35
C PHE A 65 -5.31 -9.47 5.13
N PHE A 66 -4.86 -8.22 5.26
CA PHE A 66 -5.66 -7.09 5.71
C PHE A 66 -6.37 -6.49 4.49
N ALA A 67 -7.68 -6.59 4.43
CA ALA A 67 -8.47 -6.03 3.35
C ALA A 67 -8.51 -4.50 3.43
N ALA A 68 -8.36 -3.82 2.29
CA ALA A 68 -8.71 -2.41 2.18
C ALA A 68 -10.23 -2.24 2.26
N ASP A 69 -10.69 -1.08 2.73
CA ASP A 69 -12.13 -0.81 2.85
C ASP A 69 -12.80 -0.76 1.46
N PRO A 70 -13.87 -1.56 1.22
CA PRO A 70 -14.51 -1.62 -0.10
C PRO A 70 -15.08 -0.27 -0.56
N LYS A 71 -15.59 0.56 0.35
CA LYS A 71 -16.12 1.87 0.04
C LYS A 71 -15.02 2.82 -0.41
N LEU A 72 -13.84 2.77 0.25
CA LEU A 72 -12.66 3.53 -0.17
C LEU A 72 -12.12 3.06 -1.53
N ILE A 73 -12.15 1.76 -1.82
CA ILE A 73 -11.79 1.22 -3.14
C ILE A 73 -12.70 1.81 -4.21
N ASP A 74 -14.02 1.79 -4.02
CA ASP A 74 -14.97 2.32 -5.03
C ASP A 74 -14.84 3.84 -5.19
N MET A 75 -14.62 4.58 -4.10
CA MET A 75 -14.32 6.01 -4.16
C MET A 75 -13.00 6.29 -4.90
N SER A 76 -11.99 5.45 -4.72
CA SER A 76 -10.72 5.59 -5.43
C SER A 76 -10.86 5.41 -6.94
N LYS A 77 -11.69 4.46 -7.40
CA LYS A 77 -12.03 4.30 -8.82
C LYS A 77 -12.68 5.57 -9.37
N SER A 78 -13.69 6.09 -8.66
CA SER A 78 -14.37 7.34 -9.04
C SER A 78 -13.45 8.56 -9.05
N ALA A 79 -12.43 8.58 -8.19
CA ALA A 79 -11.43 9.65 -8.15
C ALA A 79 -10.48 9.57 -9.34
N VAL A 80 -9.99 8.35 -9.65
CA VAL A 80 -9.07 8.09 -10.76
C VAL A 80 -9.73 8.37 -12.10
N ASP A 81 -10.99 8.00 -12.32
CA ASP A 81 -11.74 8.27 -13.56
C ASP A 81 -11.84 9.77 -13.90
N LYS A 82 -11.69 10.64 -12.91
CA LYS A 82 -11.76 12.11 -13.06
C LYS A 82 -10.39 12.77 -13.13
N LEU A 83 -9.31 12.00 -12.98
CA LEU A 83 -7.95 12.50 -12.89
C LEU A 83 -7.17 12.13 -14.16
N ALA A 84 -6.47 13.10 -14.75
CA ALA A 84 -5.47 12.80 -15.76
C ALA A 84 -4.21 12.26 -15.06
N THR A 85 -4.04 10.95 -15.06
CA THR A 85 -2.88 10.28 -14.46
C THR A 85 -1.71 10.22 -15.43
N SER A 86 -0.49 10.35 -14.95
CA SER A 86 0.73 10.24 -15.76
C SER A 86 1.19 8.80 -16.00
N GLY A 87 0.56 7.83 -15.39
CA GLY A 87 0.81 6.39 -15.50
C GLY A 87 -0.48 5.60 -15.35
N LYS A 88 -0.38 4.30 -15.52
CA LYS A 88 -1.45 3.34 -15.29
C LYS A 88 -1.81 3.31 -13.81
N VAL A 89 -3.09 3.23 -13.48
CA VAL A 89 -3.56 2.99 -12.12
C VAL A 89 -4.25 1.64 -12.07
N VAL A 90 -3.80 0.78 -11.17
CA VAL A 90 -4.33 -0.57 -11.00
C VAL A 90 -4.66 -0.84 -9.53
N TRP A 91 -5.56 -1.79 -9.28
CA TRP A 91 -5.96 -2.21 -7.95
C TRP A 91 -5.49 -3.62 -7.69
N GLY A 92 -4.89 -3.87 -6.54
CA GLY A 92 -4.44 -5.21 -6.21
C GLY A 92 -3.69 -5.34 -4.89
N ARG A 93 -3.08 -6.51 -4.73
CA ARG A 93 -2.36 -6.90 -3.53
C ARG A 93 -1.03 -6.15 -3.40
N MET A 94 -0.72 -5.74 -2.17
CA MET A 94 0.59 -5.22 -1.78
C MET A 94 1.20 -6.08 -0.68
N VAL A 95 2.52 -6.14 -0.61
CA VAL A 95 3.23 -6.81 0.49
C VAL A 95 4.23 -5.88 1.15
N THR A 96 4.47 -6.11 2.43
CA THR A 96 5.36 -5.30 3.27
C THR A 96 6.38 -6.17 3.98
N GLY A 97 7.63 -5.70 4.06
CA GLY A 97 8.68 -6.35 4.86
C GLY A 97 9.68 -5.35 5.45
N GLU A 98 10.68 -5.85 6.20
CA GLU A 98 11.69 -5.01 6.85
C GLU A 98 12.92 -4.70 5.96
N SER A 99 12.97 -5.27 4.76
CA SER A 99 14.11 -5.11 3.86
C SER A 99 13.69 -4.48 2.54
N PHE A 100 14.56 -3.64 1.98
CA PHE A 100 14.45 -3.21 0.60
C PHE A 100 14.64 -4.44 -0.30
N ILE A 101 13.65 -4.75 -1.15
CA ILE A 101 13.67 -5.95 -1.98
C ILE A 101 14.38 -5.68 -3.30
N THR A 102 15.48 -6.38 -3.49
CA THR A 102 16.23 -6.49 -4.75
C THR A 102 15.85 -7.77 -5.48
N ASP A 103 16.50 -8.05 -6.62
CA ASP A 103 16.15 -9.16 -7.50
C ASP A 103 16.12 -10.54 -6.81
N GLU A 104 17.03 -10.79 -5.86
CA GLU A 104 17.10 -12.07 -5.13
C GLU A 104 15.84 -12.37 -4.30
N GLY A 105 15.19 -11.35 -3.76
CA GLY A 105 13.99 -11.51 -2.93
C GLY A 105 12.69 -11.60 -3.74
N ARG A 106 12.65 -11.03 -4.95
CA ARG A 106 11.43 -10.88 -5.77
C ARG A 106 10.77 -12.21 -6.09
N LYS A 107 11.57 -13.16 -6.60
CA LYS A 107 11.02 -14.45 -7.03
C LYS A 107 10.27 -15.17 -5.93
N LYS A 108 10.85 -15.27 -4.73
CA LYS A 108 10.21 -15.94 -3.59
C LYS A 108 8.90 -15.26 -3.21
N ILE A 109 8.90 -13.94 -3.14
CA ILE A 109 7.72 -13.15 -2.77
C ILE A 109 6.63 -13.29 -3.84
N ASN A 110 7.00 -13.27 -5.13
CA ASN A 110 6.06 -13.44 -6.23
C ASN A 110 5.44 -14.84 -6.25
N ASP A 111 6.25 -15.88 -6.05
CA ASP A 111 5.78 -17.26 -6.02
C ASP A 111 4.79 -17.52 -4.86
N GLU A 112 4.96 -16.83 -3.71
CA GLU A 112 4.15 -17.05 -2.51
C GLU A 112 2.91 -16.13 -2.45
N PHE A 113 3.05 -14.85 -2.82
CA PHE A 113 2.02 -13.84 -2.60
C PHE A 113 1.43 -13.26 -3.88
N ALA A 114 2.10 -13.35 -5.03
CA ALA A 114 1.74 -12.72 -6.30
C ALA A 114 1.29 -11.23 -6.12
N PRO A 115 2.10 -10.36 -5.49
CA PRO A 115 1.73 -8.99 -5.23
C PRO A 115 2.00 -8.10 -6.44
N LEU A 116 1.31 -6.97 -6.52
CA LEU A 116 1.64 -5.90 -7.48
C LEU A 116 2.82 -5.07 -7.02
N THR A 117 2.94 -4.80 -5.71
CA THR A 117 4.02 -3.98 -5.15
C THR A 117 4.52 -4.50 -3.81
N VAL A 118 5.74 -4.09 -3.46
CA VAL A 118 6.38 -4.31 -2.16
C VAL A 118 6.81 -2.98 -1.56
N ASP A 119 6.60 -2.81 -0.26
CA ASP A 119 7.03 -1.66 0.53
C ASP A 119 7.49 -2.05 1.94
N MET A 120 7.70 -1.06 2.81
CA MET A 120 8.19 -1.29 4.17
C MET A 120 7.23 -0.79 5.26
N GLU A 121 6.01 -0.31 4.94
CA GLU A 121 5.09 0.31 5.91
C GLU A 121 3.65 -0.18 5.84
N THR A 122 3.13 -0.45 4.65
CA THR A 122 1.68 -0.55 4.39
C THR A 122 0.99 -1.58 5.27
N ALA A 123 1.51 -2.80 5.37
CA ALA A 123 0.87 -3.84 6.18
C ALA A 123 0.88 -3.50 7.68
N SER A 124 1.89 -2.77 8.17
CA SER A 124 1.91 -2.38 9.58
C SER A 124 0.87 -1.32 9.93
N ILE A 125 0.60 -0.42 9.00
CA ILE A 125 -0.50 0.55 9.14
C ILE A 125 -1.85 -0.16 9.05
N ALA A 126 -2.03 -1.03 8.06
CA ALA A 126 -3.25 -1.82 7.89
C ALA A 126 -3.54 -2.70 9.11
N HIS A 127 -2.51 -3.30 9.72
CA HIS A 127 -2.63 -4.09 10.94
C HIS A 127 -3.16 -3.24 12.11
N VAL A 128 -2.63 -2.02 12.30
CA VAL A 128 -3.15 -1.09 13.32
C VAL A 128 -4.60 -0.72 13.03
N CYS A 129 -4.92 -0.42 11.77
CA CYS A 129 -6.30 -0.11 11.37
C CYS A 129 -7.24 -1.27 11.63
N TYR A 130 -6.84 -2.50 11.28
CA TYR A 130 -7.61 -3.72 11.55
C TYR A 130 -7.88 -3.92 13.05
N ALA A 131 -6.85 -3.73 13.89
CA ALA A 131 -6.96 -3.90 15.35
C ALA A 131 -7.85 -2.84 16.01
N ASN A 132 -8.09 -1.71 15.36
CA ASN A 132 -8.89 -0.59 15.85
C ASN A 132 -10.20 -0.38 15.07
N ASP A 133 -10.57 -1.28 14.15
CA ASP A 133 -11.75 -1.17 13.29
C ASP A 133 -11.81 0.14 12.47
N ILE A 134 -10.65 0.65 12.04
CA ILE A 134 -10.53 1.88 11.24
C ILE A 134 -10.41 1.53 9.76
N PRO A 135 -11.28 2.08 8.88
CA PRO A 135 -11.18 1.93 7.43
C PRO A 135 -9.80 2.36 6.89
N PHE A 136 -9.24 1.53 6.00
CA PHE A 136 -7.89 1.70 5.49
C PHE A 136 -7.84 1.52 3.97
N ILE A 137 -6.95 2.28 3.32
CA ILE A 137 -6.53 2.07 1.93
C ILE A 137 -5.09 2.57 1.72
N ALA A 138 -4.36 1.96 0.80
CA ALA A 138 -3.02 2.42 0.42
C ALA A 138 -2.96 2.80 -1.06
N ILE A 139 -2.16 3.83 -1.37
CA ILE A 139 -1.87 4.35 -2.71
C ILE A 139 -0.36 4.40 -2.86
N ARG A 140 0.21 3.57 -3.73
CA ARG A 140 1.66 3.45 -3.91
C ARG A 140 2.04 3.64 -5.38
N CYS A 141 2.91 4.60 -5.67
CA CYS A 141 3.46 4.82 -7.00
C CYS A 141 4.80 4.11 -7.13
N VAL A 142 5.00 3.44 -8.25
CA VAL A 142 6.17 2.59 -8.51
C VAL A 142 7.41 3.43 -8.76
N THR A 143 8.49 3.16 -8.04
CA THR A 143 9.81 3.82 -8.18
C THR A 143 10.86 2.96 -8.86
N ASP A 144 10.75 1.66 -8.71
CA ASP A 144 11.68 0.66 -9.23
C ASP A 144 10.93 -0.63 -9.59
N THR A 145 11.47 -1.39 -10.53
CA THR A 145 10.90 -2.66 -11.01
C THR A 145 12.02 -3.68 -11.19
N GLU A 146 11.70 -4.92 -11.57
CA GLU A 146 12.72 -5.92 -11.91
C GLU A 146 13.64 -5.45 -13.04
N LYS A 147 13.10 -4.75 -14.04
CA LYS A 147 13.88 -4.21 -15.18
C LYS A 147 14.74 -3.01 -14.80
N HIS A 148 14.36 -2.29 -13.77
CA HIS A 148 14.98 -1.06 -13.27
C HIS A 148 15.07 -1.15 -11.75
N SER A 149 15.89 -2.11 -11.27
CA SER A 149 15.99 -2.41 -9.84
C SER A 149 17.03 -1.56 -9.12
N GLY A 150 16.93 -1.53 -7.80
CA GLY A 150 17.93 -0.99 -6.90
C GLY A 150 17.63 0.42 -6.38
N VAL A 151 18.45 0.80 -5.39
CA VAL A 151 18.30 2.04 -4.63
C VAL A 151 18.48 3.28 -5.52
N ASP A 152 19.35 3.21 -6.53
CA ASP A 152 19.57 4.34 -7.46
C ASP A 152 18.29 4.72 -8.20
N ASN A 153 17.53 3.74 -8.70
CA ASN A 153 16.24 4.00 -9.34
C ASN A 153 15.20 4.55 -8.35
N PHE A 154 15.20 4.05 -7.11
CA PHE A 154 14.35 4.60 -6.06
C PHE A 154 14.68 6.08 -5.82
N ASP A 155 15.94 6.43 -5.63
CA ASP A 155 16.38 7.81 -5.34
C ASP A 155 16.03 8.78 -6.48
N GLU A 156 16.22 8.36 -7.73
CA GLU A 156 15.90 9.17 -8.91
C GLU A 156 14.41 9.42 -9.07
N ASN A 157 13.56 8.43 -8.76
CA ASN A 157 12.13 8.45 -9.05
C ASN A 157 11.25 8.85 -7.85
N CYS A 158 11.76 8.75 -6.62
CA CYS A 158 11.00 8.90 -5.38
C CYS A 158 10.21 10.21 -5.32
N ALA A 159 10.81 11.34 -5.66
CA ALA A 159 10.16 12.64 -5.58
C ALA A 159 8.97 12.76 -6.55
N LYS A 160 9.13 12.29 -7.80
CA LYS A 160 8.07 12.30 -8.81
C LYS A 160 6.96 11.29 -8.48
N ALA A 161 7.33 10.07 -8.11
CA ALA A 161 6.38 9.03 -7.72
C ALA A 161 5.54 9.46 -6.50
N SER A 162 6.18 10.06 -5.48
CA SER A 162 5.47 10.63 -4.32
C SER A 162 4.47 11.72 -4.71
N SER A 163 4.83 12.58 -5.68
CA SER A 163 3.91 13.62 -6.17
C SER A 163 2.70 13.00 -6.89
N ILE A 164 2.89 11.95 -7.68
CA ILE A 164 1.80 11.24 -8.34
C ILE A 164 0.87 10.58 -7.32
N ALA A 165 1.41 9.86 -6.34
CA ALA A 165 0.62 9.24 -5.27
C ALA A 165 -0.17 10.30 -4.47
N LYS A 166 0.44 11.45 -4.17
CA LYS A 166 -0.20 12.59 -3.51
C LYS A 166 -1.38 13.12 -4.34
N ASP A 167 -1.24 13.27 -5.66
CA ASP A 167 -2.31 13.82 -6.50
C ASP A 167 -3.54 12.89 -6.53
N ILE A 168 -3.32 11.57 -6.59
CA ILE A 168 -4.40 10.57 -6.47
C ILE A 168 -5.02 10.60 -5.07
N THR A 169 -4.20 10.73 -4.02
CA THR A 169 -4.69 10.85 -2.64
C THR A 169 -5.58 12.08 -2.46
N VAL A 170 -5.18 13.22 -3.00
CA VAL A 170 -5.99 14.46 -2.95
C VAL A 170 -7.30 14.29 -3.72
N ALA A 171 -7.28 13.60 -4.87
CA ALA A 171 -8.49 13.29 -5.61
C ALA A 171 -9.44 12.38 -4.80
N LEU A 172 -8.92 11.33 -4.15
CA LEU A 172 -9.69 10.46 -3.27
C LEU A 172 -10.30 11.24 -2.09
N LEU A 173 -9.53 12.10 -1.44
CA LEU A 173 -10.03 12.94 -0.33
C LEU A 173 -11.20 13.84 -0.75
N ARG A 174 -11.20 14.32 -2.01
CA ARG A 174 -12.32 15.10 -2.55
C ARG A 174 -13.58 14.26 -2.75
N GLU A 175 -13.45 12.98 -3.13
CA GLU A 175 -14.59 12.05 -3.24
C GLU A 175 -15.11 11.67 -1.83
N ILE A 176 -14.22 11.37 -0.89
CA ILE A 176 -14.59 11.09 0.51
C ILE A 176 -15.42 12.24 1.07
N LYS A 177 -14.95 13.49 0.94
CA LYS A 177 -15.67 14.67 1.47
C LYS A 177 -17.09 14.84 0.94
N LYS A 178 -17.46 14.21 -0.17
CA LYS A 178 -18.82 14.29 -0.74
C LYS A 178 -19.77 13.22 -0.19
N SER A 179 -19.24 12.12 0.34
CA SER A 179 -20.02 10.90 0.53
C SER A 179 -19.80 10.22 1.90
N TRP A 180 -18.88 10.76 2.70
CA TRP A 180 -18.56 10.20 4.02
C TRP A 180 -19.22 10.91 5.20
#